data_0a8a81aab6e836599b7d099a10a9e5c3
#
_entry.id   0a8a81aab6e836599b7d099a10a9e5c3
#
_cell.length_a   1.000
_cell.length_b   1.000
_cell.length_c   1.000
_cell.angle_alpha   90.00
_cell.angle_beta   90.00
_cell.angle_gamma   90.00
#
_symmetry.space_group_name_H-M   'P 1'
#
loop_
_entity.id
_entity.type
_entity.pdbx_description
1 polymer ?
#
loop_
_entity_poly.entity_id
_entity_poly.type
_entity_poly.pdbx_seq_one_letter_code
_entity_poly.pdbx_strand_id
1 'polypeptide(L)'
;MEKKKTADMLRSARWFAPDDLRSSGHRSRTMQMGYALEEWTGKPIIAILNTWSDANPCHAHFKHRVEDVKRGILQAGGFPLELPALSLSESYVKPTTMLYRNMLAMEAEELLRSHPVDGAVLMGGCDKTTPGLVMGAISMGLPMIYLPAGPMLRGNYQGKPLGSGSDAWKYWDERRAGNLTENEWVEVEAGIARSYGHCMTMGTASTMTAIAEALGLTLPGASSIPAADANHIRMSSACGRRIVEMVWEDLTPNQILTQAAVNNAVAVAMATGCSTNAVVHLLAMARRAGIKLTLEDLDRAGRTTPVLANIRPTGKTYLMEDFYYAGGLRALMAKLGDRLDQTALTVSGLSLGETLKGAECFNDDVIRSLDNPVYHEGSLAVLKGNLAPNGAVIKPAACDPRFHKHQGPALVFDTYPEMKAAVDDENLDITPDHVMVLRGAGPQGGPGMPEWGMLPIPKALLKQGHRDMLRLSDARMSGTSYGACILHVSPESHVGGPLALLRNGDIVKIDLEARTIDMLVDEDELARRRADWVQPADKIGRGYGWMFARHVAQADTGADFDFLETGFGKTAAEPDIY
;
A
#
# COMPACT_ATOMS: atom_id res chain seq x y z
N MET A 1 -0.92 -1.68 31.79
CA MET A 1 -1.08 -3.15 31.72
C MET A 1 -0.05 -3.83 32.60
N GLU A 2 -0.31 -5.07 32.99
CA GLU A 2 0.59 -5.84 33.83
C GLU A 2 1.78 -6.37 33.02
N LYS A 3 3.01 -6.27 33.58
CA LYS A 3 4.19 -6.86 32.96
C LYS A 3 4.08 -8.37 32.98
N LYS A 4 4.18 -9.00 31.83
CA LYS A 4 4.16 -10.47 31.68
C LYS A 4 5.57 -11.09 31.56
N LYS A 5 6.58 -10.27 31.17
CA LYS A 5 7.98 -10.70 31.01
C LYS A 5 8.89 -10.11 32.08
N THR A 6 9.92 -10.84 32.43
CA THR A 6 11.07 -10.42 33.22
C THR A 6 12.32 -10.32 32.33
N ALA A 7 13.41 -9.75 32.83
CA ALA A 7 14.62 -9.52 32.03
C ALA A 7 15.24 -10.81 31.45
N ASP A 8 15.16 -11.91 32.19
CA ASP A 8 15.62 -13.24 31.76
C ASP A 8 14.73 -13.88 30.68
N MET A 9 13.48 -13.39 30.51
CA MET A 9 12.56 -13.84 29.48
C MET A 9 12.70 -13.03 28.17
N LEU A 10 13.52 -12.01 28.14
CA LEU A 10 13.80 -11.25 26.92
C LEU A 10 14.51 -12.16 25.90
N ARG A 11 14.11 -12.07 24.63
CA ARG A 11 14.75 -12.83 23.57
C ARG A 11 16.25 -12.49 23.45
N SER A 12 16.58 -11.20 23.62
CA SER A 12 17.96 -10.70 23.63
C SER A 12 18.83 -11.29 24.76
N ALA A 13 18.23 -11.74 25.85
CA ALA A 13 18.96 -12.37 26.96
C ALA A 13 19.79 -13.58 26.51
N ARG A 14 19.37 -14.32 25.49
CA ARG A 14 20.13 -15.44 24.90
C ARG A 14 21.53 -15.04 24.41
N TRP A 15 21.71 -13.79 23.94
CA TRP A 15 22.99 -13.26 23.47
C TRP A 15 23.87 -12.73 24.57
N PHE A 16 23.29 -12.21 25.64
CA PHE A 16 24.04 -11.38 26.61
C PHE A 16 24.11 -11.94 28.01
N ALA A 17 23.13 -12.75 28.46
CA ALA A 17 23.08 -13.23 29.83
C ALA A 17 23.99 -14.43 30.15
N PRO A 18 24.26 -15.40 29.25
CA PRO A 18 25.08 -16.54 29.58
C PRO A 18 26.53 -16.16 30.00
N ASP A 19 27.10 -16.92 30.95
CA ASP A 19 28.47 -16.76 31.39
C ASP A 19 29.40 -17.69 30.59
N ASP A 20 29.58 -17.32 29.32
CA ASP A 20 30.41 -18.05 28.37
C ASP A 20 31.21 -17.08 27.47
N LEU A 21 32.16 -17.64 26.70
CA LEU A 21 33.02 -16.87 25.81
C LEU A 21 32.25 -16.17 24.71
N ARG A 22 31.17 -16.77 24.20
CA ARG A 22 30.37 -16.22 23.12
C ARG A 22 29.62 -14.98 23.60
N SER A 23 28.89 -15.07 24.71
CA SER A 23 28.17 -13.95 25.31
C SER A 23 29.10 -12.85 25.80
N SER A 24 30.31 -13.21 26.30
CA SER A 24 31.37 -12.23 26.59
C SER A 24 31.79 -11.47 25.33
N GLY A 25 31.88 -12.15 24.18
CA GLY A 25 32.13 -11.52 22.88
C GLY A 25 31.03 -10.54 22.50
N HIS A 26 29.75 -10.91 22.63
CA HIS A 26 28.62 -10.03 22.35
C HIS A 26 28.64 -8.78 23.25
N ARG A 27 28.82 -8.93 24.55
CA ARG A 27 28.97 -7.82 25.51
C ARG A 27 30.13 -6.90 25.15
N SER A 28 31.31 -7.48 24.85
CA SER A 28 32.47 -6.71 24.45
C SER A 28 32.24 -5.88 23.18
N ARG A 29 31.53 -6.42 22.18
CA ARG A 29 31.25 -5.72 20.94
C ARG A 29 30.22 -4.59 21.13
N THR A 30 29.27 -4.76 22.03
CA THR A 30 28.35 -3.67 22.40
C THR A 30 29.10 -2.52 23.10
N MET A 31 30.04 -2.85 24.01
CA MET A 31 30.91 -1.83 24.62
C MET A 31 31.87 -1.17 23.62
N GLN A 32 32.30 -1.87 22.56
CA GLN A 32 33.09 -1.30 21.46
C GLN A 32 32.35 -0.16 20.74
N MET A 33 31.02 -0.20 20.70
CA MET A 33 30.20 0.87 20.12
C MET A 33 30.02 2.07 21.05
N GLY A 34 30.66 2.07 22.23
CA GLY A 34 30.66 3.18 23.18
C GLY A 34 29.55 3.12 24.24
N TYR A 35 28.83 2.01 24.35
CA TYR A 35 27.78 1.85 25.36
C TYR A 35 28.31 1.21 26.64
N ALA A 36 27.93 1.74 27.79
CA ALA A 36 28.22 1.13 29.08
C ALA A 36 27.30 -0.08 29.33
N LEU A 37 27.75 -1.02 30.15
CA LEU A 37 27.05 -2.28 30.40
C LEU A 37 25.62 -2.07 30.92
N GLU A 38 25.41 -1.09 31.78
CA GLU A 38 24.14 -0.73 32.40
C GLU A 38 23.15 -0.07 31.43
N GLU A 39 23.59 0.39 30.27
CA GLU A 39 22.72 1.03 29.31
C GLU A 39 21.80 0.04 28.59
N TRP A 40 22.21 -1.24 28.45
CA TRP A 40 21.47 -2.25 27.69
C TRP A 40 21.21 -3.56 28.48
N THR A 41 21.96 -3.87 29.54
CA THR A 41 21.78 -5.12 30.30
C THR A 41 20.39 -5.17 30.96
N GLY A 42 19.67 -6.27 30.69
CA GLY A 42 18.35 -6.53 31.26
C GLY A 42 17.24 -5.60 30.76
N LYS A 43 17.50 -4.84 29.70
CA LYS A 43 16.53 -3.94 29.06
C LYS A 43 16.05 -4.53 27.73
N PRO A 44 14.79 -4.25 27.33
CA PRO A 44 14.34 -4.58 25.98
C PRO A 44 15.19 -3.90 24.91
N ILE A 45 15.71 -4.68 23.99
CA ILE A 45 16.45 -4.18 22.83
C ILE A 45 15.45 -4.01 21.67
N ILE A 46 15.29 -2.79 21.21
CA ILE A 46 14.29 -2.42 20.21
C ILE A 46 14.98 -2.13 18.89
N ALA A 47 14.70 -2.96 17.88
CA ALA A 47 15.05 -2.66 16.50
C ALA A 47 14.27 -1.44 15.99
N ILE A 48 14.95 -0.54 15.29
CA ILE A 48 14.30 0.51 14.52
C ILE A 48 14.63 0.23 13.06
N LEU A 49 13.69 -0.40 12.33
CA LEU A 49 13.83 -0.63 10.90
C LEU A 49 13.58 0.67 10.16
N ASN A 50 14.66 1.35 9.77
CA ASN A 50 14.61 2.68 9.18
C ASN A 50 14.80 2.62 7.67
N THR A 51 13.74 2.95 6.92
CA THR A 51 13.77 3.01 5.45
C THR A 51 14.16 4.39 4.91
N TRP A 52 14.96 5.16 5.65
CA TRP A 52 15.51 6.42 5.17
C TRP A 52 16.46 6.22 3.98
N SER A 53 16.45 7.18 3.05
CA SER A 53 17.44 7.31 1.99
C SER A 53 17.40 8.72 1.40
N ASP A 54 18.54 9.22 0.91
CA ASP A 54 18.61 10.47 0.12
C ASP A 54 17.80 10.36 -1.19
N ALA A 55 17.58 9.14 -1.70
CA ALA A 55 16.77 8.85 -2.88
C ALA A 55 15.29 8.60 -2.57
N ASN A 56 14.81 8.95 -1.36
CA ASN A 56 13.41 8.75 -1.00
C ASN A 56 12.81 10.02 -0.34
N PRO A 57 12.22 10.91 -1.12
CA PRO A 57 11.62 12.14 -0.59
C PRO A 57 10.48 11.88 0.40
N CYS A 58 9.78 10.74 0.30
CA CYS A 58 8.75 10.37 1.27
C CYS A 58 9.33 10.13 2.66
N HIS A 59 10.60 9.70 2.77
CA HIS A 59 11.29 9.32 4.00
C HIS A 59 12.47 10.22 4.36
N ALA A 60 12.69 11.32 3.67
CA ALA A 60 13.83 12.20 3.89
C ALA A 60 13.97 12.67 5.35
N HIS A 61 12.85 12.90 6.04
CA HIS A 61 12.82 13.29 7.45
C HIS A 61 13.16 12.15 8.42
N PHE A 62 13.12 10.89 8.01
CA PHE A 62 13.46 9.76 8.87
C PHE A 62 14.91 9.77 9.34
N LYS A 63 15.81 10.42 8.58
CA LYS A 63 17.18 10.70 8.99
C LYS A 63 17.28 11.34 10.39
N HIS A 64 16.32 12.20 10.73
CA HIS A 64 16.27 12.90 12.01
C HIS A 64 15.19 12.34 12.93
N ARG A 65 14.09 11.84 12.36
CA ARG A 65 12.95 11.33 13.11
C ARG A 65 13.28 10.08 13.92
N VAL A 66 14.27 9.30 13.50
CA VAL A 66 14.79 8.15 14.22
C VAL A 66 15.31 8.54 15.63
N GLU A 67 15.87 9.74 15.78
CA GLU A 67 16.35 10.23 17.09
C GLU A 67 15.19 10.49 18.06
N ASP A 68 14.02 10.91 17.55
CA ASP A 68 12.81 11.05 18.37
C ASP A 68 12.30 9.68 18.85
N VAL A 69 12.41 8.65 18.02
CA VAL A 69 12.08 7.25 18.39
C VAL A 69 13.05 6.75 19.45
N LYS A 70 14.36 6.91 19.23
CA LYS A 70 15.43 6.54 20.20
C LYS A 70 15.20 7.22 21.56
N ARG A 71 14.89 8.51 21.54
CA ARG A 71 14.54 9.26 22.76
C ARG A 71 13.38 8.61 23.52
N GLY A 72 12.32 8.20 22.82
CA GLY A 72 11.17 7.53 23.43
C GLY A 72 11.54 6.18 24.04
N ILE A 73 12.32 5.36 23.33
CA ILE A 73 12.79 4.06 23.81
C ILE A 73 13.63 4.21 25.07
N LEU A 74 14.61 5.13 25.08
CA LEU A 74 15.47 5.39 26.24
C LEU A 74 14.65 5.89 27.45
N GLN A 75 13.70 6.78 27.25
CA GLN A 75 12.81 7.26 28.32
C GLN A 75 11.98 6.15 28.96
N ALA A 76 11.62 5.12 28.19
CA ALA A 76 10.88 3.97 28.70
C ALA A 76 11.78 2.85 29.27
N GLY A 77 13.10 3.06 29.30
CA GLY A 77 14.06 2.10 29.83
C GLY A 77 14.40 0.95 28.87
N GLY A 78 14.20 1.14 27.57
CA GLY A 78 14.66 0.23 26.52
C GLY A 78 16.01 0.68 25.94
N PHE A 79 16.60 -0.16 25.09
CA PHE A 79 17.82 0.13 24.34
C PHE A 79 17.52 0.15 22.83
N PRO A 80 17.71 1.28 22.12
CA PRO A 80 17.43 1.40 20.70
C PRO A 80 18.57 0.86 19.84
N LEU A 81 18.25 0.06 18.84
CA LEU A 81 19.16 -0.45 17.83
C LEU A 81 18.63 -0.10 16.44
N GLU A 82 19.17 0.93 15.82
CA GLU A 82 18.79 1.31 14.46
C GLU A 82 19.39 0.34 13.44
N LEU A 83 18.53 -0.23 12.61
CA LEU A 83 18.88 -1.12 11.51
C LEU A 83 18.39 -0.49 10.19
N PRO A 84 19.29 -0.14 9.26
CA PRO A 84 18.90 0.31 7.93
C PRO A 84 18.09 -0.78 7.23
N ALA A 85 16.99 -0.39 6.61
CA ALA A 85 16.17 -1.28 5.79
C ALA A 85 15.98 -0.70 4.39
N LEU A 86 15.68 -1.55 3.41
CA LEU A 86 15.56 -1.20 1.99
C LEU A 86 14.57 -0.05 1.80
N SER A 87 15.05 1.05 1.23
CA SER A 87 14.25 2.24 0.96
C SER A 87 13.65 2.19 -0.44
N LEU A 88 12.33 2.08 -0.53
CA LEU A 88 11.60 1.94 -1.78
C LEU A 88 10.85 3.24 -2.12
N SER A 89 11.50 4.10 -2.91
CA SER A 89 10.89 5.34 -3.42
C SER A 89 10.13 5.07 -4.72
N GLU A 90 8.82 5.23 -4.74
CA GLU A 90 8.03 5.05 -5.97
C GLU A 90 8.46 5.98 -7.11
N SER A 91 8.97 7.16 -6.77
CA SER A 91 9.43 8.14 -7.75
C SER A 91 10.71 7.72 -8.48
N TYR A 92 11.63 7.03 -7.80
CA TYR A 92 12.98 6.75 -8.31
C TYR A 92 13.24 5.28 -8.66
N VAL A 93 12.64 4.34 -7.91
CA VAL A 93 12.89 2.91 -8.11
C VAL A 93 12.20 2.39 -9.38
N LYS A 94 12.97 1.75 -10.27
CA LYS A 94 12.49 1.18 -11.53
C LYS A 94 12.83 -0.32 -11.60
N PRO A 95 12.03 -1.11 -12.31
CA PRO A 95 10.82 -0.75 -13.07
C PRO A 95 9.64 -0.35 -12.18
N THR A 96 9.61 -0.79 -10.93
CA THR A 96 8.57 -0.49 -9.92
C THR A 96 9.03 -0.91 -8.53
N THR A 97 8.64 -0.18 -7.50
CA THR A 97 8.90 -0.57 -6.09
C THR A 97 8.20 -1.88 -5.72
N MET A 98 7.12 -2.26 -6.40
CA MET A 98 6.41 -3.51 -6.15
C MET A 98 7.28 -4.76 -6.41
N LEU A 99 8.19 -4.69 -7.37
CA LEU A 99 9.18 -5.75 -7.60
C LEU A 99 9.98 -6.05 -6.31
N TYR A 100 10.28 -5.02 -5.52
CA TYR A 100 11.12 -5.11 -4.33
C TYR A 100 10.34 -5.18 -3.01
N ARG A 101 8.99 -5.14 -3.02
CA ARG A 101 8.16 -5.25 -1.80
C ARG A 101 8.46 -6.54 -1.03
N ASN A 102 8.54 -7.67 -1.73
CA ASN A 102 8.78 -8.97 -1.12
C ASN A 102 10.25 -9.11 -0.63
N MET A 103 11.20 -8.45 -1.33
CA MET A 103 12.59 -8.36 -0.86
C MET A 103 12.67 -7.62 0.48
N LEU A 104 12.03 -6.45 0.59
CA LEU A 104 11.95 -5.71 1.86
C LEU A 104 11.27 -6.53 2.96
N ALA A 105 10.24 -7.30 2.63
CA ALA A 105 9.56 -8.15 3.60
C ALA A 105 10.50 -9.26 4.12
N MET A 106 11.26 -9.91 3.25
CA MET A 106 12.27 -10.89 3.64
C MET A 106 13.40 -10.25 4.44
N GLU A 107 13.91 -9.09 4.00
CA GLU A 107 14.96 -8.35 4.72
C GLU A 107 14.51 -7.98 6.13
N ALA A 108 13.29 -7.44 6.29
CA ALA A 108 12.74 -7.07 7.60
C ALA A 108 12.62 -8.27 8.53
N GLU A 109 12.15 -9.42 8.04
CA GLU A 109 12.07 -10.67 8.78
C GLU A 109 13.47 -11.11 9.22
N GLU A 110 14.45 -11.13 8.31
CA GLU A 110 15.82 -11.57 8.60
C GLU A 110 16.60 -10.61 9.52
N LEU A 111 16.40 -9.31 9.39
CA LEU A 111 16.96 -8.33 10.32
C LEU A 111 16.47 -8.57 11.75
N LEU A 112 15.16 -8.81 11.92
CA LEU A 112 14.58 -9.10 13.23
C LEU A 112 14.99 -10.46 13.78
N ARG A 113 15.13 -11.47 12.92
CA ARG A 113 15.49 -12.83 13.30
C ARG A 113 16.96 -12.94 13.71
N SER A 114 17.86 -12.31 12.94
CA SER A 114 19.33 -12.48 13.10
C SER A 114 19.93 -11.58 14.18
N HIS A 115 19.25 -10.53 14.63
CA HIS A 115 19.77 -9.60 15.65
C HIS A 115 19.16 -9.85 17.04
N PRO A 116 19.88 -9.45 18.12
CA PRO A 116 19.45 -9.64 19.50
C PRO A 116 18.35 -8.63 19.90
N VAL A 117 17.21 -8.69 19.26
CA VAL A 117 16.11 -7.71 19.46
C VAL A 117 14.88 -8.37 20.06
N ASP A 118 14.13 -7.61 20.87
CA ASP A 118 12.94 -8.05 21.59
C ASP A 118 11.64 -7.49 20.99
N GLY A 119 11.75 -6.43 20.20
CA GLY A 119 10.64 -5.78 19.53
C GLY A 119 11.12 -4.81 18.45
N ALA A 120 10.19 -4.25 17.66
CA ALA A 120 10.54 -3.42 16.52
C ALA A 120 9.66 -2.19 16.35
N VAL A 121 10.28 -1.06 15.98
CA VAL A 121 9.61 0.09 15.37
C VAL A 121 9.86 0.02 13.86
N LEU A 122 8.81 0.03 13.06
CA LEU A 122 8.84 -0.04 11.60
C LEU A 122 8.62 1.35 11.01
N MET A 123 9.67 2.00 10.53
CA MET A 123 9.60 3.35 9.95
C MET A 123 9.39 3.25 8.43
N GLY A 124 8.19 3.52 7.96
CA GLY A 124 7.82 3.44 6.55
C GLY A 124 6.68 4.40 6.19
N GLY A 125 6.35 4.53 4.92
CA GLY A 125 5.25 5.42 4.51
C GLY A 125 5.20 5.72 3.02
N CYS A 126 6.11 5.17 2.21
CA CYS A 126 5.94 5.10 0.76
C CYS A 126 5.13 3.86 0.39
N ASP A 127 4.61 3.81 -0.81
CA ASP A 127 3.61 2.85 -1.30
C ASP A 127 3.86 1.39 -0.91
N LYS A 128 5.11 0.93 -0.96
CA LYS A 128 5.48 -0.48 -0.75
C LYS A 128 6.30 -0.70 0.52
N THR A 129 6.82 0.36 1.14
CA THR A 129 7.56 0.21 2.42
C THR A 129 6.64 -0.16 3.57
N THR A 130 5.42 0.40 3.60
CA THR A 130 4.41 0.02 4.61
C THR A 130 4.10 -1.49 4.55
N PRO A 131 3.58 -2.03 3.43
CA PRO A 131 3.26 -3.47 3.39
C PRO A 131 4.50 -4.35 3.51
N GLY A 132 5.65 -3.97 2.92
CA GLY A 132 6.88 -4.77 3.01
C GLY A 132 7.36 -4.94 4.45
N LEU A 133 7.49 -3.86 5.20
CA LEU A 133 7.90 -3.91 6.61
C LEU A 133 6.90 -4.69 7.48
N VAL A 134 5.60 -4.42 7.29
CA VAL A 134 4.54 -5.10 8.07
C VAL A 134 4.53 -6.60 7.78
N MET A 135 4.63 -7.02 6.50
CA MET A 135 4.71 -8.44 6.13
C MET A 135 5.89 -9.15 6.78
N GLY A 136 7.08 -8.55 6.77
CA GLY A 136 8.29 -9.12 7.40
C GLY A 136 8.15 -9.23 8.92
N ALA A 137 7.62 -8.20 9.58
CA ALA A 137 7.41 -8.21 11.02
C ALA A 137 6.31 -9.21 11.46
N ILE A 138 5.26 -9.40 10.65
CA ILE A 138 4.26 -10.47 10.87
C ILE A 138 4.94 -11.84 10.86
N SER A 139 5.79 -12.11 9.86
CA SER A 139 6.49 -13.39 9.73
C SER A 139 7.44 -13.66 10.90
N MET A 140 8.06 -12.63 11.47
CA MET A 140 8.92 -12.78 12.65
C MET A 140 8.13 -12.94 13.95
N GLY A 141 7.00 -12.25 14.10
CA GLY A 141 6.09 -12.41 15.25
C GLY A 141 6.53 -11.74 16.55
N LEU A 142 7.55 -10.86 16.56
CA LEU A 142 7.92 -10.05 17.72
C LEU A 142 6.96 -8.89 17.93
N PRO A 143 6.84 -8.34 19.15
CA PRO A 143 6.18 -7.06 19.39
C PRO A 143 6.63 -6.02 18.37
N MET A 144 5.68 -5.38 17.69
CA MET A 144 5.98 -4.38 16.67
C MET A 144 5.01 -3.21 16.71
N ILE A 145 5.51 -2.03 16.37
CA ILE A 145 4.70 -0.84 16.14
C ILE A 145 5.12 -0.17 14.83
N TYR A 146 4.14 0.18 14.01
CA TYR A 146 4.39 0.88 12.75
C TYR A 146 4.38 2.40 12.96
N LEU A 147 5.40 3.10 12.45
CA LEU A 147 5.54 4.55 12.46
C LEU A 147 5.39 5.07 11.03
N PRO A 148 4.24 5.69 10.69
CA PRO A 148 3.99 6.22 9.36
C PRO A 148 4.83 7.48 9.07
N ALA A 149 5.26 7.66 7.81
CA ALA A 149 5.97 8.88 7.40
C ALA A 149 5.09 10.15 7.45
N GLY A 150 3.78 9.98 7.31
CA GLY A 150 2.85 11.08 7.20
C GLY A 150 2.82 11.74 5.81
N PRO A 151 1.70 12.37 5.43
CA PRO A 151 1.57 13.07 4.16
C PRO A 151 2.42 14.35 4.13
N MET A 152 2.90 14.72 2.92
CA MET A 152 3.48 16.04 2.70
C MET A 152 2.42 17.14 2.82
N LEU A 153 2.86 18.39 2.99
CA LEU A 153 1.99 19.56 2.96
C LEU A 153 1.32 19.70 1.59
N ARG A 154 0.11 20.23 1.55
CA ARG A 154 -0.62 20.46 0.29
C ARG A 154 0.18 21.36 -0.66
N GLY A 155 0.16 21.01 -1.95
CA GLY A 155 0.76 21.82 -3.00
C GLY A 155 0.01 23.11 -3.25
N ASN A 156 0.62 24.02 -3.99
CA ASN A 156 0.00 25.27 -4.39
C ASN A 156 0.51 25.72 -5.76
N TYR A 157 -0.41 26.15 -6.62
CA TYR A 157 -0.10 26.84 -7.87
C TYR A 157 -1.06 28.02 -8.04
N GLN A 158 -0.52 29.22 -8.11
CA GLN A 158 -1.27 30.47 -8.27
C GLN A 158 -2.47 30.60 -7.30
N GLY A 159 -2.23 30.29 -6.01
CA GLY A 159 -3.25 30.33 -4.95
C GLY A 159 -4.22 29.14 -4.93
N LYS A 160 -4.15 28.20 -5.88
CA LYS A 160 -4.98 27.00 -5.92
C LYS A 160 -4.25 25.83 -5.28
N PRO A 161 -4.91 25.03 -4.38
CA PRO A 161 -4.30 23.84 -3.81
C PRO A 161 -4.06 22.77 -4.89
N LEU A 162 -2.85 22.19 -4.89
CA LEU A 162 -2.46 21.07 -5.73
C LEU A 162 -2.37 19.79 -4.91
N GLY A 163 -3.01 18.73 -5.40
CA GLY A 163 -2.75 17.36 -4.99
C GLY A 163 -1.61 16.76 -5.84
N SER A 164 -0.93 15.73 -5.34
CA SER A 164 0.19 15.08 -6.04
C SER A 164 -0.23 14.49 -7.40
N GLY A 165 -0.40 13.20 -7.55
CA GLY A 165 -0.69 12.59 -8.85
C GLY A 165 -1.97 13.09 -9.52
N SER A 166 -3.05 13.36 -8.77
CA SER A 166 -4.33 13.79 -9.35
C SER A 166 -4.23 15.09 -10.16
N ASP A 167 -3.53 16.09 -9.64
CA ASP A 167 -3.35 17.36 -10.35
C ASP A 167 -2.18 17.31 -11.34
N ALA A 168 -1.13 16.54 -11.05
CA ALA A 168 -0.03 16.31 -12.00
C ALA A 168 -0.57 15.76 -13.33
N TRP A 169 -1.44 14.74 -13.30
CA TRP A 169 -2.06 14.19 -14.51
C TRP A 169 -2.94 15.22 -15.22
N LYS A 170 -3.75 15.97 -14.47
CA LYS A 170 -4.61 17.00 -15.03
C LYS A 170 -3.82 18.09 -15.75
N TYR A 171 -2.79 18.65 -15.10
CA TYR A 171 -1.97 19.69 -15.73
C TYR A 171 -1.08 19.13 -16.86
N TRP A 172 -0.68 17.86 -16.78
CA TRP A 172 0.00 17.18 -17.88
C TRP A 172 -0.89 17.05 -19.12
N ASP A 173 -2.17 16.71 -18.96
CA ASP A 173 -3.13 16.66 -20.06
C ASP A 173 -3.35 18.06 -20.68
N GLU A 174 -3.43 19.11 -19.87
CA GLU A 174 -3.53 20.49 -20.35
C GLU A 174 -2.25 20.91 -21.09
N ARG A 175 -1.06 20.51 -20.64
CA ARG A 175 0.20 20.71 -21.34
C ARG A 175 0.21 19.99 -22.70
N ARG A 176 -0.23 18.73 -22.74
CA ARG A 176 -0.34 17.95 -24.01
C ARG A 176 -1.37 18.54 -24.95
N ALA A 177 -2.40 19.19 -24.43
CA ALA A 177 -3.39 19.93 -25.22
C ALA A 177 -2.89 21.29 -25.73
N GLY A 178 -1.71 21.75 -25.26
CA GLY A 178 -1.12 23.04 -25.63
C GLY A 178 -1.64 24.24 -24.82
N ASN A 179 -2.30 24.00 -23.70
CA ASN A 179 -2.92 25.02 -22.85
C ASN A 179 -1.98 25.54 -21.73
N LEU A 180 -0.77 24.99 -21.61
CA LEU A 180 0.25 25.42 -20.65
C LEU A 180 1.59 25.66 -21.34
N THR A 181 2.22 26.76 -20.97
CA THR A 181 3.59 27.08 -21.38
C THR A 181 4.61 26.24 -20.59
N GLU A 182 5.86 26.18 -21.08
CA GLU A 182 6.96 25.49 -20.39
C GLU A 182 7.21 26.08 -18.98
N ASN A 183 7.19 27.40 -18.84
CA ASN A 183 7.41 28.07 -17.55
C ASN A 183 6.29 27.76 -16.55
N GLU A 184 5.03 27.78 -16.98
CA GLU A 184 3.90 27.41 -16.11
C GLU A 184 3.98 25.95 -15.67
N TRP A 185 4.46 25.06 -16.55
CA TRP A 185 4.68 23.66 -16.16
C TRP A 185 5.73 23.53 -15.07
N VAL A 186 6.87 24.22 -15.17
CA VAL A 186 7.92 24.25 -14.13
C VAL A 186 7.37 24.78 -12.80
N GLU A 187 6.50 25.80 -12.81
CA GLU A 187 5.85 26.30 -11.61
C GLU A 187 4.90 25.26 -10.99
N VAL A 188 4.17 24.51 -11.80
CA VAL A 188 3.31 23.40 -11.34
C VAL A 188 4.17 22.31 -10.69
N GLU A 189 5.26 21.89 -11.32
CA GLU A 189 6.18 20.87 -10.77
C GLU A 189 6.73 21.30 -9.40
N ALA A 190 7.21 22.53 -9.29
CA ALA A 190 7.73 23.09 -8.03
C ALA A 190 6.61 23.23 -6.97
N GLY A 191 5.40 23.56 -7.40
CA GLY A 191 4.26 23.77 -6.52
C GLY A 191 3.65 22.50 -5.95
N ILE A 192 3.82 21.34 -6.59
CA ILE A 192 3.25 20.07 -6.14
C ILE A 192 3.96 19.55 -4.88
N ALA A 193 5.30 19.51 -4.85
CA ALA A 193 6.08 18.85 -3.79
C ALA A 193 6.73 19.89 -2.88
N ARG A 194 6.04 20.30 -1.81
CA ARG A 194 6.46 21.40 -0.93
C ARG A 194 7.18 20.97 0.35
N SER A 195 7.12 19.71 0.72
CA SER A 195 7.80 19.15 1.89
C SER A 195 8.11 17.68 1.69
N TYR A 196 8.92 17.12 2.59
CA TYR A 196 9.00 15.67 2.73
C TYR A 196 7.67 15.06 3.19
N GLY A 197 7.56 13.75 3.12
CA GLY A 197 6.33 12.98 3.38
C GLY A 197 5.80 12.31 2.13
N HIS A 198 4.84 11.41 2.28
CA HIS A 198 4.21 10.74 1.15
C HIS A 198 3.18 11.65 0.45
N CYS A 199 2.61 11.20 -0.67
CA CYS A 199 1.60 11.96 -1.41
C CYS A 199 0.47 12.47 -0.50
N MET A 200 0.06 13.74 -0.72
CA MET A 200 -0.97 14.43 0.05
C MET A 200 -2.40 14.13 -0.42
N THR A 201 -2.58 13.15 -1.30
CA THR A 201 -3.87 12.61 -1.75
C THR A 201 -4.10 11.23 -1.15
N MET A 202 -5.31 10.67 -1.24
CA MET A 202 -5.61 9.29 -0.84
C MET A 202 -5.10 8.31 -1.93
N GLY A 203 -3.78 8.34 -2.16
CA GLY A 203 -3.04 7.37 -2.97
C GLY A 203 -2.67 6.11 -2.19
N THR A 204 -1.75 5.31 -2.71
CA THR A 204 -1.37 4.03 -2.09
C THR A 204 -0.70 4.22 -0.74
N ALA A 205 0.20 5.20 -0.59
CA ALA A 205 0.88 5.47 0.67
C ALA A 205 -0.11 5.85 1.79
N SER A 206 -0.99 6.85 1.56
CA SER A 206 -2.03 7.24 2.53
C SER A 206 -2.99 6.09 2.84
N THR A 207 -3.37 5.32 1.83
CA THR A 207 -4.21 4.13 2.00
C THR A 207 -3.56 3.10 2.91
N MET A 208 -2.28 2.76 2.66
CA MET A 208 -1.60 1.71 3.43
C MET A 208 -1.30 2.15 4.86
N THR A 209 -1.02 3.42 5.12
CA THR A 209 -0.88 3.94 6.49
C THR A 209 -2.23 3.95 7.24
N ALA A 210 -3.33 4.30 6.57
CA ALA A 210 -4.67 4.20 7.13
C ALA A 210 -5.07 2.74 7.45
N ILE A 211 -4.72 1.80 6.56
CA ILE A 211 -4.91 0.36 6.77
C ILE A 211 -4.09 -0.12 7.98
N ALA A 212 -2.82 0.30 8.11
CA ALA A 212 -2.00 -0.07 9.26
C ALA A 212 -2.60 0.42 10.60
N GLU A 213 -3.19 1.63 10.61
CA GLU A 213 -3.91 2.13 11.78
C GLU A 213 -5.20 1.33 12.06
N ALA A 214 -5.99 1.02 11.03
CA ALA A 214 -7.23 0.25 11.17
C ALA A 214 -6.97 -1.22 11.58
N LEU A 215 -5.82 -1.79 11.20
CA LEU A 215 -5.32 -3.08 11.69
C LEU A 215 -4.86 -3.03 13.16
N GLY A 216 -4.78 -1.84 13.76
CA GLY A 216 -4.30 -1.66 15.13
C GLY A 216 -2.77 -1.63 15.27
N LEU A 217 -1.99 -1.49 14.19
CA LEU A 217 -0.53 -1.62 14.16
C LEU A 217 0.23 -0.30 14.41
N THR A 218 -0.47 0.83 14.50
CA THR A 218 0.12 2.14 14.83
C THR A 218 -0.68 2.85 15.91
N LEU A 219 -0.10 3.90 16.49
CA LEU A 219 -0.81 4.71 17.50
C LEU A 219 -2.06 5.37 16.91
N PRO A 220 -3.15 5.48 17.69
CA PRO A 220 -4.39 6.11 17.22
C PRO A 220 -4.18 7.52 16.68
N GLY A 221 -4.62 7.77 15.43
CA GLY A 221 -4.50 9.06 14.74
C GLY A 221 -3.16 9.29 14.04
N ALA A 222 -2.19 8.39 14.19
CA ALA A 222 -0.84 8.57 13.65
C ALA A 222 -0.79 8.65 12.11
N SER A 223 -1.64 7.88 11.41
CA SER A 223 -1.64 7.81 9.94
C SER A 223 -1.98 9.12 9.24
N SER A 224 -2.67 10.02 9.94
CA SER A 224 -3.15 11.29 9.36
C SER A 224 -2.22 12.47 9.60
N ILE A 225 -1.24 12.35 10.51
CA ILE A 225 -0.37 13.47 10.92
C ILE A 225 0.57 13.84 9.77
N PRO A 226 0.55 15.11 9.29
CA PRO A 226 1.51 15.53 8.27
C PRO A 226 2.97 15.38 8.73
N ALA A 227 3.85 14.96 7.82
CA ALA A 227 5.26 14.69 8.10
C ALA A 227 6.00 15.88 8.72
N ALA A 228 5.63 17.10 8.34
CA ALA A 228 6.24 18.36 8.81
C ALA A 228 5.63 18.89 10.12
N ASP A 229 4.53 18.28 10.62
CA ASP A 229 3.85 18.74 11.83
C ASP A 229 4.64 18.37 13.11
N ALA A 230 4.61 19.23 14.11
CA ALA A 230 5.21 18.97 15.42
C ALA A 230 4.57 17.76 16.14
N ASN A 231 3.31 17.43 15.83
CA ASN A 231 2.66 16.21 16.32
C ASN A 231 3.36 14.94 15.80
N HIS A 232 3.97 14.98 14.63
CA HIS A 232 4.73 13.85 14.09
C HIS A 232 5.97 13.53 14.96
N ILE A 233 6.65 14.58 15.48
CA ILE A 233 7.76 14.43 16.43
C ILE A 233 7.27 13.77 17.74
N ARG A 234 6.15 14.27 18.28
CA ARG A 234 5.56 13.72 19.51
C ARG A 234 5.12 12.28 19.34
N MET A 235 4.47 11.97 18.24
CA MET A 235 4.03 10.62 17.88
C MET A 235 5.22 9.66 17.75
N SER A 236 6.31 10.08 17.12
CA SER A 236 7.52 9.25 16.96
C SER A 236 8.12 8.87 18.32
N SER A 237 8.23 9.83 19.24
CA SER A 237 8.69 9.54 20.61
C SER A 237 7.69 8.67 21.39
N ALA A 238 6.40 8.84 21.17
CA ALA A 238 5.37 7.99 21.79
C ALA A 238 5.44 6.55 21.28
N CYS A 239 5.68 6.32 19.98
CA CYS A 239 5.94 4.99 19.42
C CYS A 239 7.13 4.32 20.10
N GLY A 240 8.23 5.08 20.31
CA GLY A 240 9.42 4.58 21.00
C GLY A 240 9.15 4.16 22.45
N ARG A 241 8.33 4.89 23.19
CA ARG A 241 7.92 4.49 24.54
C ARG A 241 7.02 3.25 24.49
N ARG A 242 6.02 3.27 23.61
CA ARG A 242 5.02 2.22 23.56
C ARG A 242 5.59 0.84 23.20
N ILE A 243 6.54 0.76 22.29
CA ILE A 243 7.15 -0.52 21.91
C ILE A 243 7.87 -1.20 23.09
N VAL A 244 8.53 -0.42 23.96
CA VAL A 244 9.18 -0.96 25.16
C VAL A 244 8.14 -1.56 26.12
N GLU A 245 7.00 -0.87 26.31
CA GLU A 245 5.89 -1.39 27.10
C GLU A 245 5.32 -2.68 26.49
N MET A 246 5.10 -2.72 25.16
CA MET A 246 4.60 -3.89 24.45
C MET A 246 5.50 -5.12 24.63
N VAL A 247 6.81 -4.95 24.67
CA VAL A 247 7.75 -6.04 24.94
C VAL A 247 7.52 -6.61 26.35
N TRP A 248 7.39 -5.75 27.37
CA TRP A 248 7.10 -6.19 28.72
C TRP A 248 5.73 -6.82 28.89
N GLU A 249 4.73 -6.36 28.12
CA GLU A 249 3.37 -6.91 28.09
C GLU A 249 3.27 -8.19 27.26
N ASP A 250 4.29 -8.56 26.52
CA ASP A 250 4.27 -9.64 25.51
C ASP A 250 3.14 -9.46 24.49
N LEU A 251 2.93 -8.21 24.06
CA LEU A 251 1.91 -7.87 23.08
C LEU A 251 2.49 -8.02 21.66
N THR A 252 2.11 -9.09 21.00
CA THR A 252 2.64 -9.52 19.71
C THR A 252 1.61 -9.37 18.57
N PRO A 253 2.02 -9.39 17.29
CA PRO A 253 1.13 -9.20 16.15
C PRO A 253 -0.04 -10.19 16.09
N ASN A 254 0.15 -11.43 16.51
CA ASN A 254 -0.90 -12.46 16.47
C ASN A 254 -2.05 -12.21 17.45
N GLN A 255 -1.88 -11.36 18.45
CA GLN A 255 -2.94 -10.90 19.34
C GLN A 255 -3.73 -9.72 18.75
N ILE A 256 -3.10 -8.93 17.89
CA ILE A 256 -3.66 -7.72 17.28
C ILE A 256 -4.31 -8.04 15.93
N LEU A 257 -3.57 -8.75 15.07
CA LEU A 257 -4.03 -9.12 13.74
C LEU A 257 -4.97 -10.32 13.81
N THR A 258 -6.25 -10.03 13.93
CA THR A 258 -7.34 -10.99 13.94
C THR A 258 -8.21 -10.84 12.71
N GLN A 259 -9.15 -11.76 12.48
CA GLN A 259 -10.15 -11.58 11.42
C GLN A 259 -10.94 -10.28 11.58
N ALA A 260 -11.24 -9.88 12.82
CA ALA A 260 -11.91 -8.62 13.14
C ALA A 260 -11.08 -7.42 12.71
N ALA A 261 -9.78 -7.39 13.01
CA ALA A 261 -8.86 -6.32 12.60
C ALA A 261 -8.75 -6.23 11.07
N VAL A 262 -8.67 -7.36 10.36
CA VAL A 262 -8.64 -7.39 8.88
C VAL A 262 -9.95 -6.88 8.29
N ASN A 263 -11.10 -7.27 8.84
CA ASN A 263 -12.41 -6.78 8.41
C ASN A 263 -12.53 -5.26 8.63
N ASN A 264 -12.04 -4.74 9.76
CA ASN A 264 -11.99 -3.30 10.04
C ASN A 264 -11.12 -2.57 9.02
N ALA A 265 -9.95 -3.10 8.70
CA ALA A 265 -9.06 -2.52 7.70
C ALA A 265 -9.68 -2.48 6.31
N VAL A 266 -10.42 -3.52 5.92
CA VAL A 266 -11.17 -3.57 4.66
C VAL A 266 -12.28 -2.50 4.66
N ALA A 267 -13.08 -2.39 5.71
CA ALA A 267 -14.13 -1.37 5.82
C ALA A 267 -13.56 0.06 5.76
N VAL A 268 -12.46 0.30 6.47
CA VAL A 268 -11.75 1.60 6.44
C VAL A 268 -11.19 1.89 5.05
N ALA A 269 -10.61 0.90 4.37
CA ALA A 269 -10.15 1.05 2.99
C ALA A 269 -11.29 1.47 2.07
N MET A 270 -12.46 0.85 2.18
CA MET A 270 -13.65 1.22 1.39
C MET A 270 -14.11 2.65 1.70
N ALA A 271 -14.17 3.04 2.97
CA ALA A 271 -14.67 4.34 3.39
C ALA A 271 -13.71 5.51 3.11
N THR A 272 -12.42 5.26 3.01
CA THR A 272 -11.42 6.30 2.71
C THR A 272 -11.28 6.62 1.23
N GLY A 273 -11.88 5.84 0.33
CA GLY A 273 -11.63 6.01 -1.11
C GLY A 273 -10.28 5.46 -1.54
N CYS A 274 -9.88 4.29 -1.05
CA CYS A 274 -8.55 3.71 -1.14
C CYS A 274 -8.04 3.50 -2.58
N SER A 275 -6.72 3.34 -2.69
CA SER A 275 -6.06 2.88 -3.92
C SER A 275 -6.41 1.43 -4.24
N THR A 276 -6.53 1.08 -5.53
CA THR A 276 -6.63 -0.31 -5.99
C THR A 276 -5.45 -1.17 -5.54
N ASN A 277 -4.27 -0.59 -5.35
CA ASN A 277 -3.08 -1.28 -4.85
C ASN A 277 -3.28 -1.89 -3.45
N ALA A 278 -4.20 -1.35 -2.64
CA ALA A 278 -4.52 -1.92 -1.33
C ALA A 278 -4.94 -3.39 -1.40
N VAL A 279 -5.59 -3.80 -2.49
CA VAL A 279 -6.05 -5.18 -2.69
C VAL A 279 -4.90 -6.18 -2.58
N VAL A 280 -3.87 -6.03 -3.42
CA VAL A 280 -2.72 -6.95 -3.41
C VAL A 280 -1.93 -6.91 -2.11
N HIS A 281 -1.93 -5.77 -1.40
CA HIS A 281 -1.22 -5.64 -0.14
C HIS A 281 -2.01 -6.23 1.04
N LEU A 282 -3.31 -5.98 1.13
CA LEU A 282 -4.17 -6.58 2.15
C LEU A 282 -4.20 -8.10 2.05
N LEU A 283 -4.36 -8.64 0.83
CA LEU A 283 -4.32 -10.08 0.59
C LEU A 283 -2.99 -10.69 1.06
N ALA A 284 -1.86 -10.06 0.72
CA ALA A 284 -0.54 -10.54 1.14
C ALA A 284 -0.35 -10.48 2.66
N MET A 285 -0.71 -9.37 3.31
CA MET A 285 -0.59 -9.22 4.77
C MET A 285 -1.50 -10.21 5.52
N ALA A 286 -2.75 -10.35 5.10
CA ALA A 286 -3.69 -11.30 5.70
C ALA A 286 -3.17 -12.74 5.57
N ARG A 287 -2.63 -13.09 4.39
CA ARG A 287 -2.07 -14.41 4.12
C ARG A 287 -0.85 -14.71 4.98
N ARG A 288 0.08 -13.74 5.14
CA ARG A 288 1.22 -13.84 6.08
C ARG A 288 0.76 -14.02 7.52
N ALA A 289 -0.35 -13.38 7.89
CA ALA A 289 -0.97 -13.52 9.20
C ALA A 289 -1.79 -14.81 9.37
N GLY A 290 -1.91 -15.65 8.34
CA GLY A 290 -2.75 -16.86 8.36
C GLY A 290 -4.25 -16.56 8.43
N ILE A 291 -4.67 -15.36 8.04
CA ILE A 291 -6.05 -14.90 8.05
C ILE A 291 -6.64 -15.03 6.65
N LYS A 292 -7.84 -15.58 6.56
CA LYS A 292 -8.53 -15.71 5.28
C LYS A 292 -9.09 -14.36 4.83
N LEU A 293 -8.65 -13.91 3.67
CA LEU A 293 -9.21 -12.76 2.96
C LEU A 293 -9.24 -13.07 1.46
N THR A 294 -10.36 -12.82 0.81
CA THR A 294 -10.58 -13.08 -0.63
C THR A 294 -11.05 -11.82 -1.35
N LEU A 295 -11.02 -11.85 -2.68
CA LEU A 295 -11.59 -10.76 -3.50
C LEU A 295 -13.10 -10.63 -3.27
N GLU A 296 -13.82 -11.72 -3.01
CA GLU A 296 -15.24 -11.71 -2.69
C GLU A 296 -15.54 -11.00 -1.37
N ASP A 297 -14.64 -11.13 -0.37
CA ASP A 297 -14.77 -10.39 0.90
C ASP A 297 -14.61 -8.90 0.67
N LEU A 298 -13.66 -8.50 -0.20
CA LEU A 298 -13.45 -7.10 -0.59
C LEU A 298 -14.65 -6.56 -1.36
N ASP A 299 -15.22 -7.30 -2.32
CA ASP A 299 -16.40 -6.84 -3.07
C ASP A 299 -17.63 -6.69 -2.16
N ARG A 300 -17.83 -7.67 -1.24
CA ARG A 300 -18.92 -7.59 -0.25
C ARG A 300 -18.80 -6.34 0.62
N ALA A 301 -17.61 -6.03 1.13
CA ALA A 301 -17.36 -4.80 1.87
C ALA A 301 -17.57 -3.56 0.99
N GLY A 302 -17.14 -3.61 -0.28
CA GLY A 302 -17.37 -2.56 -1.27
C GLY A 302 -18.86 -2.23 -1.47
N ARG A 303 -19.72 -3.24 -1.52
CA ARG A 303 -21.18 -3.05 -1.67
C ARG A 303 -21.85 -2.42 -0.44
N THR A 304 -21.27 -2.58 0.73
CA THR A 304 -21.94 -2.24 2.00
C THR A 304 -21.32 -1.05 2.75
N THR A 305 -20.10 -0.65 2.43
CA THR A 305 -19.38 0.41 3.14
C THR A 305 -19.19 1.61 2.22
N PRO A 306 -19.92 2.71 2.39
CA PRO A 306 -19.85 3.89 1.51
C PRO A 306 -18.53 4.64 1.67
N VAL A 307 -18.13 5.40 0.65
CA VAL A 307 -16.99 6.32 0.74
C VAL A 307 -17.39 7.55 1.54
N LEU A 308 -16.70 7.82 2.64
CA LEU A 308 -16.94 8.97 3.53
C LEU A 308 -15.87 10.06 3.38
N ALA A 309 -14.63 9.72 3.03
CA ALA A 309 -13.57 10.71 2.87
C ALA A 309 -13.65 11.44 1.52
N ASN A 310 -13.94 12.75 1.57
CA ASN A 310 -13.99 13.62 0.39
C ASN A 310 -12.58 14.10 0.00
N ILE A 311 -11.66 13.15 -0.16
CA ILE A 311 -10.25 13.38 -0.46
C ILE A 311 -9.95 12.97 -1.90
N ARG A 312 -9.17 13.79 -2.64
CA ARG A 312 -8.71 13.45 -4.00
C ARG A 312 -7.94 12.14 -4.00
N PRO A 313 -8.08 11.27 -5.02
CA PRO A 313 -8.83 11.47 -6.27
C PRO A 313 -10.31 11.07 -6.23
N THR A 314 -10.79 10.33 -5.22
CA THR A 314 -12.19 9.92 -5.13
C THR A 314 -13.11 11.11 -4.84
N GLY A 315 -12.77 11.91 -3.83
CA GLY A 315 -13.32 13.26 -3.65
C GLY A 315 -12.71 14.25 -4.63
N LYS A 316 -13.33 15.42 -4.76
CA LYS A 316 -12.91 16.43 -5.76
C LYS A 316 -12.17 17.63 -5.17
N THR A 317 -12.22 17.82 -3.85
CA THR A 317 -11.87 19.12 -3.24
C THR A 317 -10.66 19.03 -2.33
N TYR A 318 -10.68 18.12 -1.36
CA TYR A 318 -9.79 18.14 -0.20
C TYR A 318 -8.55 17.24 -0.36
N LEU A 319 -7.56 17.48 0.50
CA LEU A 319 -6.29 16.78 0.58
C LEU A 319 -6.07 16.22 1.99
N MET A 320 -4.99 15.47 2.21
CA MET A 320 -4.72 14.80 3.48
C MET A 320 -4.53 15.76 4.66
N GLU A 321 -4.02 16.97 4.42
CA GLU A 321 -3.91 18.01 5.46
C GLU A 321 -5.30 18.48 5.94
N ASP A 322 -6.25 18.64 5.00
CA ASP A 322 -7.65 18.95 5.34
C ASP A 322 -8.29 17.79 6.13
N PHE A 323 -7.98 16.55 5.74
CA PHE A 323 -8.44 15.34 6.45
C PHE A 323 -7.94 15.29 7.89
N TYR A 324 -6.66 15.59 8.11
CA TYR A 324 -6.08 15.67 9.45
C TYR A 324 -6.80 16.70 10.32
N TYR A 325 -6.99 17.91 9.82
CA TYR A 325 -7.69 18.97 10.56
C TYR A 325 -9.19 18.69 10.75
N ALA A 326 -9.80 17.90 9.90
CA ALA A 326 -11.19 17.46 10.07
C ALA A 326 -11.36 16.37 11.16
N GLY A 327 -10.27 15.92 11.78
CA GLY A 327 -10.28 14.86 12.82
C GLY A 327 -9.61 13.55 12.38
N GLY A 328 -9.17 13.46 11.13
CA GLY A 328 -8.37 12.36 10.58
C GLY A 328 -9.08 11.01 10.58
N LEU A 329 -8.27 9.95 10.57
CA LEU A 329 -8.79 8.59 10.46
C LEU A 329 -9.65 8.19 11.68
N ARG A 330 -9.32 8.69 12.88
CA ARG A 330 -10.13 8.41 14.07
C ARG A 330 -11.57 8.94 13.93
N ALA A 331 -11.75 10.15 13.41
CA ALA A 331 -13.08 10.70 13.16
C ALA A 331 -13.84 9.90 12.10
N LEU A 332 -13.17 9.46 11.04
CA LEU A 332 -13.79 8.59 10.02
C LEU A 332 -14.20 7.25 10.61
N MET A 333 -13.33 6.59 11.39
CA MET A 333 -13.65 5.31 12.03
C MET A 333 -14.80 5.47 13.05
N ALA A 334 -14.85 6.57 13.80
CA ALA A 334 -15.97 6.84 14.70
C ALA A 334 -17.29 6.99 13.93
N LYS A 335 -17.30 7.62 12.75
CA LYS A 335 -18.49 7.71 11.89
C LYS A 335 -18.94 6.38 11.29
N LEU A 336 -18.01 5.44 11.08
CA LEU A 336 -18.35 4.07 10.66
C LEU A 336 -19.09 3.29 11.74
N GLY A 337 -18.85 3.60 13.01
CA GLY A 337 -19.61 3.05 14.15
C GLY A 337 -19.61 1.51 14.18
N ASP A 338 -20.81 0.93 14.21
CA ASP A 338 -21.03 -0.53 14.28
C ASP A 338 -20.61 -1.31 13.02
N ARG A 339 -20.16 -0.64 11.97
CA ARG A 339 -19.53 -1.28 10.81
C ARG A 339 -18.12 -1.78 11.10
N LEU A 340 -17.55 -1.36 12.25
CA LEU A 340 -16.26 -1.81 12.74
C LEU A 340 -16.43 -2.66 13.99
N ASP A 341 -15.64 -3.72 14.10
CA ASP A 341 -15.52 -4.48 15.34
C ASP A 341 -14.74 -3.66 16.36
N GLN A 342 -15.46 -3.11 17.33
CA GLN A 342 -14.93 -2.23 18.37
C GLN A 342 -14.04 -2.97 19.39
N THR A 343 -14.07 -4.31 19.39
CA THR A 343 -13.31 -5.13 20.35
C THR A 343 -11.90 -5.45 19.90
N ALA A 344 -11.57 -5.20 18.61
CA ALA A 344 -10.26 -5.47 18.04
C ALA A 344 -9.16 -4.76 18.83
N LEU A 345 -8.12 -5.50 19.24
CA LEU A 345 -7.00 -4.99 20.05
C LEU A 345 -6.04 -4.18 19.17
N THR A 346 -5.42 -3.15 19.76
CA THR A 346 -4.43 -2.32 19.06
C THR A 346 -3.09 -2.31 19.79
N VAL A 347 -2.03 -1.81 19.13
CA VAL A 347 -0.70 -1.60 19.75
C VAL A 347 -0.74 -0.71 21.00
N SER A 348 -1.77 0.13 21.15
CA SER A 348 -1.95 0.93 22.38
C SER A 348 -2.28 0.08 23.59
N GLY A 349 -2.64 -1.20 23.38
CA GLY A 349 -3.13 -2.10 24.41
C GLY A 349 -4.60 -1.88 24.77
N LEU A 350 -5.27 -1.01 24.06
CA LEU A 350 -6.71 -0.73 24.16
C LEU A 350 -7.43 -1.34 22.95
N SER A 351 -8.72 -1.60 23.13
CA SER A 351 -9.59 -1.96 21.99
C SER A 351 -9.77 -0.78 21.04
N LEU A 352 -10.13 -1.06 19.79
CA LEU A 352 -10.44 -0.01 18.79
C LEU A 352 -11.50 0.96 19.35
N GLY A 353 -12.59 0.45 19.92
CA GLY A 353 -13.64 1.28 20.50
C GLY A 353 -13.15 2.21 21.60
N GLU A 354 -12.23 1.76 22.43
CA GLU A 354 -11.61 2.63 23.46
C GLU A 354 -10.74 3.72 22.83
N THR A 355 -10.00 3.42 21.77
CA THR A 355 -9.17 4.41 21.05
C THR A 355 -10.00 5.45 20.31
N LEU A 356 -11.25 5.15 19.98
CA LEU A 356 -12.17 6.06 19.29
C LEU A 356 -12.97 6.96 20.24
N LYS A 357 -12.95 6.72 21.55
CA LYS A 357 -13.61 7.61 22.53
C LYS A 357 -13.11 9.04 22.40
N GLY A 358 -14.03 10.00 22.27
CA GLY A 358 -13.73 11.42 22.09
C GLY A 358 -13.17 11.77 20.71
N ALA A 359 -13.26 10.89 19.72
CA ALA A 359 -12.95 11.25 18.34
C ALA A 359 -14.08 12.12 17.77
N GLU A 360 -13.75 13.34 17.36
CA GLU A 360 -14.69 14.32 16.82
C GLU A 360 -14.37 14.63 15.36
N CYS A 361 -15.42 14.90 14.57
CA CYS A 361 -15.30 15.43 13.23
C CYS A 361 -15.51 16.94 13.25
N PHE A 362 -14.52 17.69 12.83
CA PHE A 362 -14.55 19.15 12.81
C PHE A 362 -14.97 19.74 11.45
N ASN A 363 -15.11 18.90 10.42
CA ASN A 363 -15.57 19.32 9.09
C ASN A 363 -16.27 18.16 8.37
N ASP A 364 -17.61 18.22 8.37
CA ASP A 364 -18.47 17.22 7.74
C ASP A 364 -18.44 17.23 6.21
N ASP A 365 -17.83 18.23 5.57
CA ASP A 365 -17.64 18.24 4.13
C ASP A 365 -16.39 17.43 3.72
N VAL A 366 -15.40 17.37 4.59
CA VAL A 366 -14.17 16.56 4.42
C VAL A 366 -14.42 15.10 4.77
N ILE A 367 -15.09 14.83 5.91
CA ILE A 367 -15.44 13.49 6.38
C ILE A 367 -16.96 13.41 6.46
N ARG A 368 -17.58 12.89 5.41
CA ARG A 368 -19.03 12.81 5.26
C ARG A 368 -19.67 11.83 6.27
N SER A 369 -20.97 11.97 6.49
CA SER A 369 -21.76 11.01 7.25
C SER A 369 -22.20 9.82 6.41
N LEU A 370 -22.68 8.75 7.04
CA LEU A 370 -23.25 7.59 6.37
C LEU A 370 -24.51 7.94 5.56
N ASP A 371 -25.26 8.95 5.98
CA ASP A 371 -26.49 9.42 5.30
C ASP A 371 -26.20 10.33 4.09
N ASN A 372 -24.99 10.91 4.04
CA ASN A 372 -24.58 11.80 2.95
C ASN A 372 -23.15 11.49 2.49
N PRO A 373 -22.87 10.28 2.00
CA PRO A 373 -21.52 9.86 1.62
C PRO A 373 -21.05 10.55 0.34
N VAL A 374 -19.74 10.47 0.07
CA VAL A 374 -19.15 10.90 -1.21
C VAL A 374 -19.60 9.97 -2.34
N TYR A 375 -19.71 8.68 -2.04
CA TYR A 375 -20.20 7.64 -2.93
C TYR A 375 -20.94 6.58 -2.10
N HIS A 376 -22.06 6.09 -2.59
CA HIS A 376 -22.96 5.22 -1.81
C HIS A 376 -22.44 3.80 -1.61
N GLU A 377 -21.56 3.32 -2.49
CA GLU A 377 -20.82 2.08 -2.31
C GLU A 377 -19.38 2.41 -1.87
N GLY A 378 -18.57 1.38 -1.66
CA GLY A 378 -17.15 1.50 -1.33
C GLY A 378 -16.29 1.91 -2.51
N SER A 379 -15.03 2.16 -2.22
CA SER A 379 -14.08 2.64 -3.23
C SER A 379 -13.74 1.61 -4.30
N LEU A 380 -13.91 0.31 -4.02
CA LEU A 380 -13.49 -0.78 -4.89
C LEU A 380 -14.66 -1.71 -5.25
N ALA A 381 -14.64 -2.21 -6.47
CA ALA A 381 -15.49 -3.29 -6.95
C ALA A 381 -14.62 -4.38 -7.60
N VAL A 382 -15.01 -5.63 -7.44
CA VAL A 382 -14.36 -6.77 -8.08
C VAL A 382 -15.25 -7.27 -9.20
N LEU A 383 -14.67 -7.41 -10.39
CA LEU A 383 -15.34 -7.93 -11.58
C LEU A 383 -14.86 -9.35 -11.85
N LYS A 384 -15.79 -10.26 -12.21
CA LYS A 384 -15.50 -11.62 -12.64
C LYS A 384 -16.20 -11.95 -13.93
N GLY A 385 -15.64 -12.85 -14.71
CA GLY A 385 -16.21 -13.31 -15.97
C GLY A 385 -15.19 -14.10 -16.78
N ASN A 386 -15.52 -14.39 -18.04
CA ASN A 386 -14.63 -15.18 -18.87
C ASN A 386 -13.30 -14.48 -19.18
N LEU A 387 -13.22 -13.15 -19.05
CA LEU A 387 -11.99 -12.38 -19.25
C LEU A 387 -11.13 -12.30 -17.98
N ALA A 388 -11.73 -12.40 -16.79
CA ALA A 388 -11.04 -12.35 -15.50
C ALA A 388 -11.66 -13.38 -14.52
N PRO A 389 -11.43 -14.69 -14.73
CA PRO A 389 -12.08 -15.73 -13.92
C PRO A 389 -11.71 -15.68 -12.44
N ASN A 390 -10.49 -15.27 -12.10
CA ASN A 390 -10.07 -15.08 -10.71
C ASN A 390 -10.42 -13.68 -10.19
N GLY A 391 -10.71 -12.73 -11.07
CA GLY A 391 -11.15 -11.40 -10.75
C GLY A 391 -10.27 -10.29 -11.33
N ALA A 392 -10.84 -9.10 -11.36
CA ALA A 392 -10.17 -7.83 -11.66
C ALA A 392 -10.78 -6.76 -10.76
N VAL A 393 -10.08 -5.64 -10.57
CA VAL A 393 -10.52 -4.59 -9.67
C VAL A 393 -10.73 -3.27 -10.41
N ILE A 394 -11.74 -2.52 -10.02
CA ILE A 394 -12.03 -1.18 -10.51
C ILE A 394 -12.43 -0.27 -9.35
N LYS A 395 -12.30 1.03 -9.54
CA LYS A 395 -12.71 2.07 -8.60
C LYS A 395 -13.94 2.81 -9.17
N PRO A 396 -15.19 2.37 -8.87
CA PRO A 396 -16.39 2.92 -9.49
C PRO A 396 -16.55 4.42 -9.27
N ALA A 397 -16.24 4.91 -8.07
CA ALA A 397 -16.33 6.33 -7.71
C ALA A 397 -15.38 7.25 -8.50
N ALA A 398 -14.36 6.70 -9.17
CA ALA A 398 -13.42 7.45 -10.00
C ALA A 398 -13.73 7.38 -11.49
N CYS A 399 -14.73 6.57 -11.90
CA CYS A 399 -15.15 6.38 -13.27
C CYS A 399 -16.21 7.40 -13.69
N ASP A 400 -16.23 7.77 -14.98
CA ASP A 400 -17.41 8.38 -15.58
C ASP A 400 -18.57 7.35 -15.52
N PRO A 401 -19.76 7.71 -15.01
CA PRO A 401 -20.92 6.81 -14.90
C PRO A 401 -21.32 6.09 -16.20
N ARG A 402 -21.01 6.65 -17.37
CA ARG A 402 -21.28 6.00 -18.67
C ARG A 402 -20.55 4.66 -18.82
N PHE A 403 -19.45 4.44 -18.09
CA PHE A 403 -18.69 3.20 -18.10
C PHE A 403 -19.12 2.21 -17.02
N HIS A 404 -20.15 2.48 -16.23
CA HIS A 404 -20.69 1.51 -15.27
C HIS A 404 -21.35 0.32 -15.99
N LYS A 405 -21.92 0.54 -17.18
CA LYS A 405 -22.33 -0.51 -18.12
C LYS A 405 -21.79 -0.13 -19.49
N HIS A 406 -20.86 -0.92 -20.00
CA HIS A 406 -20.17 -0.58 -21.24
C HIS A 406 -19.88 -1.83 -22.09
N GLN A 407 -19.91 -1.64 -23.41
CA GLN A 407 -19.52 -2.63 -24.38
C GLN A 407 -18.82 -1.93 -25.54
N GLY A 408 -17.61 -2.39 -25.89
CA GLY A 408 -16.84 -1.78 -26.98
C GLY A 408 -15.74 -2.67 -27.50
N PRO A 409 -15.21 -2.34 -28.71
CA PRO A 409 -14.12 -3.09 -29.32
C PRO A 409 -12.80 -2.87 -28.55
N ALA A 410 -12.05 -3.93 -28.37
CA ALA A 410 -10.72 -3.88 -27.75
C ALA A 410 -9.69 -3.28 -28.71
N LEU A 411 -8.82 -2.41 -28.17
CA LEU A 411 -7.55 -2.00 -28.78
C LEU A 411 -6.42 -2.49 -27.88
N VAL A 412 -5.74 -3.55 -28.31
CA VAL A 412 -4.82 -4.33 -27.49
C VAL A 412 -3.38 -3.95 -27.80
N PHE A 413 -2.60 -3.73 -26.74
CA PHE A 413 -1.16 -3.51 -26.77
C PHE A 413 -0.44 -4.59 -25.96
N ASP A 414 0.58 -5.20 -26.57
CA ASP A 414 1.40 -6.23 -25.92
C ASP A 414 2.53 -5.64 -25.08
N THR A 415 2.89 -4.37 -25.34
CA THR A 415 3.97 -3.69 -24.62
C THR A 415 3.63 -2.24 -24.30
N TYR A 416 4.17 -1.74 -23.19
CA TYR A 416 4.04 -0.32 -22.81
C TYR A 416 4.63 0.65 -23.86
N PRO A 417 5.81 0.39 -24.49
CA PRO A 417 6.32 1.26 -25.55
C PRO A 417 5.39 1.40 -26.76
N GLU A 418 4.77 0.30 -27.22
CA GLU A 418 3.80 0.33 -28.33
C GLU A 418 2.58 1.18 -27.97
N MET A 419 2.01 0.95 -26.80
CA MET A 419 0.87 1.72 -26.30
C MET A 419 1.25 3.21 -26.18
N LYS A 420 2.41 3.52 -25.59
CA LYS A 420 2.88 4.90 -25.44
C LYS A 420 3.02 5.62 -26.80
N ALA A 421 3.55 4.95 -27.81
CA ALA A 421 3.65 5.51 -29.15
C ALA A 421 2.25 5.76 -29.75
N ALA A 422 1.34 4.80 -29.60
CA ALA A 422 0.00 4.89 -30.15
C ALA A 422 -0.85 6.01 -29.50
N VAL A 423 -0.78 6.20 -28.18
CA VAL A 423 -1.59 7.25 -27.50
C VAL A 423 -1.17 8.67 -27.86
N ASP A 424 0.03 8.86 -28.38
CA ASP A 424 0.52 10.17 -28.86
C ASP A 424 0.26 10.38 -30.36
N ASP A 425 -0.14 9.34 -31.10
CA ASP A 425 -0.53 9.46 -32.51
C ASP A 425 -1.91 10.14 -32.64
N GLU A 426 -1.94 11.27 -33.34
CA GLU A 426 -3.17 12.02 -33.58
C GLU A 426 -4.10 11.36 -34.60
N ASN A 427 -3.58 10.40 -35.38
CA ASN A 427 -4.32 9.64 -36.39
C ASN A 427 -4.70 8.25 -35.90
N LEU A 428 -4.52 7.95 -34.61
CA LEU A 428 -4.92 6.66 -34.05
C LEU A 428 -6.42 6.45 -34.30
N ASP A 429 -6.75 5.33 -34.94
CA ASP A 429 -8.13 4.93 -35.19
C ASP A 429 -8.78 4.43 -33.88
N ILE A 430 -9.31 5.36 -33.12
CA ILE A 430 -9.91 5.09 -31.81
C ILE A 430 -11.15 5.98 -31.58
N THR A 431 -12.17 5.40 -31.02
CA THR A 431 -13.38 6.11 -30.57
C THR A 431 -13.49 6.07 -29.04
N PRO A 432 -14.34 6.93 -28.44
CA PRO A 432 -14.58 6.91 -26.99
C PRO A 432 -15.16 5.59 -26.47
N ASP A 433 -15.72 4.76 -27.36
CA ASP A 433 -16.33 3.49 -26.99
C ASP A 433 -15.32 2.29 -27.01
N HIS A 434 -14.11 2.50 -27.53
CA HIS A 434 -13.08 1.48 -27.46
C HIS A 434 -12.68 1.17 -26.03
N VAL A 435 -12.28 -0.10 -25.80
CA VAL A 435 -11.61 -0.55 -24.58
C VAL A 435 -10.13 -0.66 -24.86
N MET A 436 -9.34 0.26 -24.29
CA MET A 436 -7.88 0.25 -24.46
C MET A 436 -7.26 -0.77 -23.50
N VAL A 437 -6.48 -1.71 -24.02
CA VAL A 437 -5.96 -2.87 -23.28
C VAL A 437 -4.44 -2.88 -23.32
N LEU A 438 -3.79 -2.91 -22.16
CA LEU A 438 -2.37 -3.24 -22.02
C LEU A 438 -2.24 -4.57 -21.29
N ARG A 439 -1.56 -5.55 -21.90
CA ARG A 439 -1.32 -6.86 -21.31
C ARG A 439 0.18 -7.16 -21.16
N GLY A 440 0.52 -8.28 -20.52
CA GLY A 440 1.91 -8.67 -20.25
C GLY A 440 2.61 -7.79 -19.22
N ALA A 441 1.84 -7.19 -18.32
CA ALA A 441 2.30 -6.27 -17.27
C ALA A 441 1.84 -6.68 -15.85
N GLY A 442 1.42 -7.93 -15.70
CA GLY A 442 1.05 -8.54 -14.42
C GLY A 442 2.26 -8.91 -13.54
N PRO A 443 2.06 -9.69 -12.46
CA PRO A 443 3.11 -10.06 -11.51
C PRO A 443 4.37 -10.63 -12.16
N GLN A 444 4.22 -11.57 -13.09
CA GLN A 444 5.33 -12.23 -13.79
C GLN A 444 5.70 -11.51 -15.07
N GLY A 445 4.73 -11.17 -15.90
CA GLY A 445 4.92 -10.62 -17.24
C GLY A 445 5.54 -9.22 -17.26
N GLY A 446 5.12 -8.35 -16.36
CA GLY A 446 5.80 -7.11 -16.02
C GLY A 446 6.34 -7.23 -14.61
N PRO A 447 7.56 -7.76 -14.39
CA PRO A 447 7.98 -8.17 -13.06
C PRO A 447 7.67 -7.13 -11.99
N GLY A 448 6.80 -7.50 -11.03
CA GLY A 448 6.30 -6.62 -9.99
C GLY A 448 5.09 -5.76 -10.38
N MET A 449 4.36 -6.06 -11.45
CA MET A 449 3.17 -5.29 -11.85
C MET A 449 3.44 -3.79 -11.90
N PRO A 450 4.17 -3.25 -12.87
CA PRO A 450 4.43 -1.81 -12.97
C PRO A 450 3.14 -0.98 -12.99
N GLU A 451 3.20 0.26 -12.53
CA GLU A 451 2.04 1.17 -12.52
C GLU A 451 1.71 1.71 -13.93
N TRP A 452 1.72 0.85 -14.90
CA TRP A 452 1.42 1.15 -16.31
C TRP A 452 -0.07 1.07 -16.64
N GLY A 453 -0.90 0.60 -15.72
CA GLY A 453 -2.35 0.54 -15.90
C GLY A 453 -3.03 1.90 -15.98
N MET A 454 -2.35 2.99 -15.59
CA MET A 454 -2.80 4.34 -15.93
C MET A 454 -2.38 4.67 -17.35
N LEU A 455 -3.14 4.14 -18.29
CA LEU A 455 -2.96 4.41 -19.71
C LEU A 455 -3.44 5.84 -20.00
N PRO A 456 -2.60 6.74 -20.55
CA PRO A 456 -3.02 8.09 -20.91
C PRO A 456 -4.18 8.06 -21.91
N ILE A 457 -5.08 9.01 -21.82
CA ILE A 457 -6.12 9.17 -22.84
C ILE A 457 -5.44 9.52 -24.17
N PRO A 458 -5.75 8.84 -25.29
CA PRO A 458 -5.18 9.13 -26.59
C PRO A 458 -5.35 10.60 -26.99
N LYS A 459 -4.31 11.18 -27.57
CA LYS A 459 -4.28 12.58 -27.97
C LYS A 459 -5.40 12.93 -28.95
N ALA A 460 -5.75 11.98 -29.83
CA ALA A 460 -6.88 12.10 -30.74
C ALA A 460 -8.20 12.36 -29.98
N LEU A 461 -8.46 11.65 -28.86
CA LEU A 461 -9.66 11.81 -28.04
C LEU A 461 -9.60 13.08 -27.17
N LEU A 462 -8.42 13.41 -26.60
CA LEU A 462 -8.24 14.65 -25.82
C LEU A 462 -8.59 15.89 -26.63
N LYS A 463 -8.19 15.96 -27.90
CA LYS A 463 -8.50 17.06 -28.84
C LYS A 463 -10.00 17.17 -29.10
N GLN A 464 -10.74 16.06 -29.03
CA GLN A 464 -12.20 16.02 -29.16
C GLN A 464 -12.93 16.34 -27.85
N GLY A 465 -12.19 16.63 -26.77
CA GLY A 465 -12.77 16.95 -25.45
C GLY A 465 -13.04 15.78 -24.54
N HIS A 466 -12.73 14.54 -24.95
CA HIS A 466 -12.90 13.36 -24.08
C HIS A 466 -11.82 13.33 -23.00
N ARG A 467 -12.21 13.08 -21.74
CA ARG A 467 -11.32 13.05 -20.57
C ARG A 467 -11.34 11.71 -19.82
N ASP A 468 -12.14 10.75 -20.28
CA ASP A 468 -12.16 9.37 -19.76
C ASP A 468 -12.52 8.38 -20.87
N MET A 469 -12.01 7.17 -20.75
CA MET A 469 -12.35 6.00 -21.58
C MET A 469 -12.08 4.73 -20.77
N LEU A 470 -12.70 3.61 -21.19
CA LEU A 470 -12.46 2.34 -20.51
C LEU A 470 -11.06 1.81 -20.84
N ARG A 471 -10.30 1.47 -19.80
CA ARG A 471 -8.95 0.91 -19.86
C ARG A 471 -8.90 -0.39 -19.07
N LEU A 472 -8.14 -1.35 -19.55
CA LEU A 472 -8.06 -2.71 -19.00
C LEU A 472 -6.61 -3.18 -18.98
N SER A 473 -6.17 -3.77 -17.86
CA SER A 473 -4.81 -4.30 -17.75
C SER A 473 -4.67 -5.34 -16.65
N ASP A 474 -3.69 -6.24 -16.81
CA ASP A 474 -3.15 -7.07 -15.71
C ASP A 474 -2.12 -6.32 -14.85
N ALA A 475 -1.77 -5.08 -15.22
CA ALA A 475 -0.92 -4.17 -14.45
C ALA A 475 -1.64 -3.54 -13.24
N ARG A 476 -0.91 -2.68 -12.53
CA ARG A 476 -1.44 -1.75 -11.52
C ARG A 476 -1.50 -0.33 -12.08
N MET A 477 -2.17 0.55 -11.36
CA MET A 477 -2.22 1.99 -11.60
C MET A 477 -1.83 2.72 -10.31
N SER A 478 -1.23 3.91 -10.43
CA SER A 478 -1.02 4.78 -9.27
C SER A 478 -2.34 5.07 -8.57
N GLY A 479 -2.37 4.96 -7.25
CA GLY A 479 -3.55 5.25 -6.45
C GLY A 479 -4.01 6.70 -6.49
N THR A 480 -3.18 7.59 -7.02
CA THR A 480 -3.48 9.02 -7.21
C THR A 480 -4.11 9.33 -8.58
N SER A 481 -4.23 8.33 -9.48
CA SER A 481 -4.83 8.46 -10.82
C SER A 481 -6.36 8.35 -10.77
N TYR A 482 -7.01 8.67 -11.88
CA TYR A 482 -8.48 8.70 -12.02
C TYR A 482 -8.95 8.03 -13.31
N GLY A 483 -10.26 7.86 -13.43
CA GLY A 483 -10.95 7.37 -14.62
C GLY A 483 -11.27 5.87 -14.59
N ALA A 484 -11.92 5.41 -15.65
CA ALA A 484 -12.41 4.05 -15.80
C ALA A 484 -11.25 3.08 -16.14
N CYS A 485 -10.62 2.51 -15.12
CA CYS A 485 -9.52 1.55 -15.25
C CYS A 485 -9.83 0.26 -14.52
N ILE A 486 -9.88 -0.85 -15.25
CA ILE A 486 -9.97 -2.22 -14.71
C ILE A 486 -8.56 -2.79 -14.66
N LEU A 487 -8.14 -3.22 -13.49
CA LEU A 487 -6.75 -3.56 -13.17
C LEU A 487 -6.64 -4.92 -12.50
N HIS A 488 -5.39 -5.41 -12.37
CA HIS A 488 -5.11 -6.68 -11.70
C HIS A 488 -5.88 -7.86 -12.31
N VAL A 489 -6.11 -7.83 -13.63
CA VAL A 489 -6.81 -8.94 -14.31
C VAL A 489 -6.09 -10.23 -14.00
N SER A 490 -6.79 -11.18 -13.44
CA SER A 490 -6.22 -12.45 -13.00
C SER A 490 -7.03 -13.67 -13.51
N PRO A 491 -6.33 -14.74 -13.96
CA PRO A 491 -4.86 -14.84 -14.13
C PRO A 491 -4.31 -13.87 -15.16
N GLU A 492 -3.06 -13.39 -14.95
CA GLU A 492 -2.42 -12.46 -15.90
C GLU A 492 -2.18 -13.10 -17.27
N SER A 493 -2.02 -12.27 -18.29
CA SER A 493 -1.80 -12.73 -19.67
C SER A 493 -0.51 -13.52 -19.87
N HIS A 494 0.56 -13.19 -19.14
CA HIS A 494 1.87 -13.84 -19.26
C HIS A 494 1.85 -15.34 -18.93
N VAL A 495 0.94 -15.77 -18.06
CA VAL A 495 0.77 -17.18 -17.69
C VAL A 495 -0.37 -17.86 -18.45
N GLY A 496 -0.87 -17.26 -19.53
CA GLY A 496 -1.95 -17.79 -20.35
C GLY A 496 -3.36 -17.52 -19.80
N GLY A 497 -3.52 -16.53 -18.94
CA GLY A 497 -4.84 -16.03 -18.56
C GLY A 497 -5.65 -15.57 -19.77
N PRO A 498 -7.01 -15.51 -19.67
CA PRO A 498 -7.87 -15.19 -20.81
C PRO A 498 -7.53 -13.87 -21.53
N LEU A 499 -6.97 -12.89 -20.81
CA LEU A 499 -6.51 -11.63 -21.40
C LEU A 499 -5.46 -11.86 -22.51
N ALA A 500 -4.68 -12.95 -22.46
CA ALA A 500 -3.72 -13.31 -23.51
C ALA A 500 -4.39 -13.64 -24.85
N LEU A 501 -5.66 -14.04 -24.81
CA LEU A 501 -6.42 -14.48 -25.99
C LEU A 501 -7.19 -13.33 -26.67
N LEU A 502 -7.31 -12.17 -26.00
CA LEU A 502 -8.03 -11.02 -26.53
C LEU A 502 -7.28 -10.43 -27.73
N ARG A 503 -8.01 -10.07 -28.79
CA ARG A 503 -7.47 -9.49 -30.03
C ARG A 503 -8.11 -8.14 -30.33
N ASN A 504 -7.44 -7.33 -31.14
CA ASN A 504 -8.02 -6.08 -31.65
C ASN A 504 -9.38 -6.33 -32.30
N GLY A 505 -10.36 -5.51 -31.95
CA GLY A 505 -11.73 -5.59 -32.46
C GLY A 505 -12.65 -6.57 -31.71
N ASP A 506 -12.13 -7.45 -30.85
CA ASP A 506 -12.99 -8.27 -29.97
C ASP A 506 -13.81 -7.38 -29.06
N ILE A 507 -15.06 -7.75 -28.82
CA ILE A 507 -15.94 -6.96 -27.97
C ILE A 507 -15.73 -7.33 -26.50
N VAL A 508 -15.37 -6.33 -25.70
CA VAL A 508 -15.31 -6.42 -24.23
C VAL A 508 -16.59 -5.80 -23.65
N LYS A 509 -17.24 -6.52 -22.75
CA LYS A 509 -18.46 -6.09 -22.06
C LYS A 509 -18.22 -6.05 -20.56
N ILE A 510 -18.63 -4.98 -19.91
CA ILE A 510 -18.63 -4.84 -18.45
C ILE A 510 -19.99 -4.39 -17.91
N ASP A 511 -20.30 -4.86 -16.72
CA ASP A 511 -21.42 -4.39 -15.90
C ASP A 511 -20.99 -4.31 -14.45
N LEU A 512 -20.84 -3.07 -13.93
CA LEU A 512 -20.37 -2.86 -12.55
C LEU A 512 -21.44 -3.23 -11.51
N GLU A 513 -22.71 -3.14 -11.85
CA GLU A 513 -23.80 -3.55 -10.96
C GLU A 513 -23.81 -5.07 -10.81
N ALA A 514 -23.73 -5.80 -11.94
CA ALA A 514 -23.66 -7.25 -11.99
C ALA A 514 -22.27 -7.80 -11.57
N ARG A 515 -21.22 -6.94 -11.49
CA ARG A 515 -19.83 -7.31 -11.22
C ARG A 515 -19.26 -8.26 -12.27
N THR A 516 -19.56 -8.03 -13.54
CA THR A 516 -19.11 -8.89 -14.65
C THR A 516 -18.15 -8.19 -15.60
N ILE A 517 -17.25 -9.01 -16.18
CA ILE A 517 -16.33 -8.63 -17.25
C ILE A 517 -16.13 -9.80 -18.20
N ASP A 518 -16.55 -9.61 -19.46
CA ASP A 518 -16.52 -10.68 -20.46
C ASP A 518 -15.95 -10.19 -21.79
N MET A 519 -15.27 -11.07 -22.51
CA MET A 519 -15.04 -10.94 -23.94
C MET A 519 -16.09 -11.75 -24.70
N LEU A 520 -16.73 -11.11 -25.68
CA LEU A 520 -17.77 -11.73 -26.50
C LEU A 520 -17.15 -12.40 -27.73
N VAL A 521 -16.42 -13.48 -27.49
CA VAL A 521 -15.77 -14.31 -28.51
C VAL A 521 -16.30 -15.73 -28.38
N ASP A 522 -16.55 -16.36 -29.50
CA ASP A 522 -17.05 -17.74 -29.56
C ASP A 522 -16.09 -18.72 -28.86
N GLU A 523 -16.62 -19.71 -28.14
CA GLU A 523 -15.84 -20.68 -27.37
C GLU A 523 -14.89 -21.52 -28.26
N ASP A 524 -15.31 -21.89 -29.49
CA ASP A 524 -14.45 -22.62 -30.41
C ASP A 524 -13.27 -21.76 -30.89
N GLU A 525 -13.48 -20.44 -31.06
CA GLU A 525 -12.41 -19.49 -31.38
C GLU A 525 -11.47 -19.34 -30.20
N LEU A 526 -11.99 -19.21 -28.98
CA LEU A 526 -11.15 -19.15 -27.77
C LEU A 526 -10.31 -20.41 -27.58
N ALA A 527 -10.89 -21.58 -27.86
CA ALA A 527 -10.16 -22.86 -27.80
C ALA A 527 -9.01 -22.90 -28.82
N ARG A 528 -9.25 -22.41 -30.06
CA ARG A 528 -8.20 -22.29 -31.09
C ARG A 528 -7.10 -21.33 -30.66
N ARG A 529 -7.44 -20.13 -30.19
CA ARG A 529 -6.48 -19.15 -29.71
C ARG A 529 -5.65 -19.67 -28.55
N ARG A 530 -6.25 -20.47 -27.66
CA ARG A 530 -5.57 -21.11 -26.53
C ARG A 530 -4.59 -22.18 -26.99
N ALA A 531 -4.95 -22.96 -28.01
CA ALA A 531 -4.06 -23.97 -28.58
C ALA A 531 -2.84 -23.35 -29.27
N ASP A 532 -3.01 -22.18 -29.88
CA ASP A 532 -1.94 -21.45 -30.56
C ASP A 532 -1.08 -20.58 -29.61
N TRP A 533 -1.54 -20.36 -28.37
CA TRP A 533 -0.84 -19.49 -27.44
C TRP A 533 0.46 -20.12 -26.95
N VAL A 534 1.52 -19.31 -26.96
CA VAL A 534 2.84 -19.69 -26.43
C VAL A 534 3.23 -18.69 -25.36
N GLN A 535 3.68 -19.20 -24.22
CA GLN A 535 4.14 -18.35 -23.14
C GLN A 535 5.32 -17.47 -23.58
N PRO A 536 5.24 -16.15 -23.40
CA PRO A 536 6.36 -15.26 -23.68
C PRO A 536 7.59 -15.61 -22.82
N ALA A 537 8.79 -15.35 -23.35
CA ALA A 537 10.02 -15.58 -22.60
C ALA A 537 10.13 -14.66 -21.38
N ASP A 538 10.79 -15.17 -20.33
CA ASP A 538 11.08 -14.37 -19.12
C ASP A 538 11.96 -13.16 -19.48
N LYS A 539 11.57 -11.97 -19.05
CA LYS A 539 12.30 -10.71 -19.32
C LYS A 539 13.61 -10.60 -18.53
N ILE A 540 13.73 -11.29 -17.38
CA ILE A 540 14.89 -11.23 -16.48
C ILE A 540 15.46 -12.62 -16.28
N GLY A 541 16.69 -12.85 -16.79
CA GLY A 541 17.34 -14.17 -16.83
C GLY A 541 18.17 -14.54 -15.60
N ARG A 542 18.36 -13.65 -14.59
CA ARG A 542 19.22 -13.91 -13.42
C ARG A 542 18.87 -13.04 -12.21
N GLY A 543 19.39 -13.43 -11.05
CA GLY A 543 19.32 -12.66 -9.81
C GLY A 543 17.90 -12.56 -9.25
N TYR A 544 17.65 -11.50 -8.49
CA TYR A 544 16.39 -11.32 -7.79
C TYR A 544 15.17 -11.31 -8.72
N GLY A 545 15.25 -10.63 -9.85
CA GLY A 545 14.14 -10.58 -10.80
C GLY A 545 13.78 -11.94 -11.40
N TRP A 546 14.77 -12.82 -11.62
CA TRP A 546 14.55 -14.20 -12.03
C TRP A 546 13.86 -15.01 -10.93
N MET A 547 14.30 -14.87 -9.68
CA MET A 547 13.65 -15.50 -8.52
C MET A 547 12.22 -14.98 -8.37
N PHE A 548 12.02 -13.67 -8.47
CA PHE A 548 10.71 -13.04 -8.37
C PHE A 548 9.71 -13.64 -9.39
N ALA A 549 10.07 -13.66 -10.68
CA ALA A 549 9.19 -14.14 -11.73
C ALA A 549 8.78 -15.62 -11.56
N ARG A 550 9.60 -16.44 -10.92
CA ARG A 550 9.33 -17.88 -10.70
C ARG A 550 8.50 -18.17 -9.47
N HIS A 551 8.56 -17.30 -8.47
CA HIS A 551 7.95 -17.54 -7.16
C HIS A 551 6.81 -16.60 -6.82
N VAL A 552 6.59 -15.54 -7.61
CA VAL A 552 5.50 -14.62 -7.35
C VAL A 552 4.16 -15.24 -7.69
N ALA A 553 3.24 -15.20 -6.74
CA ALA A 553 1.85 -15.58 -6.93
C ALA A 553 1.08 -14.52 -7.76
N GLN A 554 -0.14 -14.85 -8.20
CA GLN A 554 -0.98 -13.96 -8.96
C GLN A 554 -1.56 -12.80 -8.09
N ALA A 555 -2.09 -11.78 -8.75
CA ALA A 555 -2.61 -10.59 -8.08
C ALA A 555 -3.80 -10.87 -7.15
N ASP A 556 -4.67 -11.80 -7.52
CA ASP A 556 -5.83 -12.23 -6.73
C ASP A 556 -5.47 -12.92 -5.42
N THR A 557 -4.20 -13.29 -5.24
CA THR A 557 -3.65 -13.86 -4.01
C THR A 557 -2.60 -12.98 -3.32
N GLY A 558 -2.40 -11.74 -3.81
CA GLY A 558 -1.55 -10.75 -3.17
C GLY A 558 -0.14 -10.60 -3.74
N ALA A 559 0.21 -11.33 -4.80
CA ALA A 559 1.53 -11.27 -5.46
C ALA A 559 2.70 -11.39 -4.47
N ASP A 560 2.59 -12.27 -3.47
CA ASP A 560 3.67 -12.65 -2.55
C ASP A 560 4.42 -13.87 -3.08
N PHE A 561 5.53 -14.25 -2.46
CA PHE A 561 6.23 -15.47 -2.84
C PHE A 561 5.55 -16.72 -2.26
N ASP A 562 5.46 -17.76 -3.07
CA ASP A 562 4.83 -19.04 -2.72
C ASP A 562 5.49 -19.74 -1.52
N PHE A 563 6.82 -19.60 -1.36
CA PHE A 563 7.58 -20.18 -0.25
C PHE A 563 7.50 -19.38 1.07
N LEU A 564 6.83 -18.21 1.09
CA LEU A 564 6.63 -17.38 2.28
C LEU A 564 5.22 -17.50 2.89
N GLU A 565 4.40 -18.38 2.34
CA GLU A 565 3.02 -18.64 2.77
C GLU A 565 2.97 -19.58 3.97
N THR A 566 3.23 -19.05 5.13
CA THR A 566 3.36 -19.90 6.33
C THR A 566 2.24 -19.72 7.35
N GLY A 567 1.59 -18.57 7.39
CA GLY A 567 0.59 -18.24 8.40
C GLY A 567 1.19 -18.04 9.80
N PHE A 568 0.39 -17.57 10.74
CA PHE A 568 0.78 -17.47 12.15
C PHE A 568 1.17 -18.83 12.73
N GLY A 569 2.20 -18.84 13.57
CA GLY A 569 2.71 -20.03 14.22
C GLY A 569 3.79 -20.77 13.43
N LYS A 570 4.12 -20.31 12.22
CA LYS A 570 5.29 -20.76 11.46
C LYS A 570 6.26 -19.61 11.28
N THR A 571 6.60 -18.95 12.37
CA THR A 571 7.67 -17.95 12.39
C THR A 571 8.99 -18.58 11.95
N ALA A 572 9.90 -17.74 11.46
CA ALA A 572 11.26 -18.20 11.17
C ALA A 572 11.88 -18.86 12.40
N ALA A 573 12.59 -19.96 12.19
CA ALA A 573 13.29 -20.64 13.28
C ALA A 573 14.27 -19.68 13.96
N GLU A 574 14.32 -19.72 15.29
CA GLU A 574 15.32 -18.97 16.04
C GLU A 574 16.72 -19.47 15.69
N PRO A 575 17.69 -18.58 15.43
CA PRO A 575 19.04 -19.00 15.13
C PRO A 575 19.69 -19.63 16.37
N ASP A 576 20.49 -20.66 16.16
CA ASP A 576 21.39 -21.16 17.20
C ASP A 576 22.44 -20.09 17.53
N ILE A 577 22.80 -19.98 18.81
CA ILE A 577 23.81 -19.04 19.31
C ILE A 577 25.01 -19.84 19.76
N TYR A 578 26.03 -19.89 18.92
CA TYR A 578 27.25 -20.66 19.17
C TYR A 578 28.35 -19.82 19.78
#